data_653398842b4e4c1ad8e1b9f7341c8de0
#
_entry.id   653398842b4e4c1ad8e1b9f7341c8de0
#
_cell.length_a   1.000
_cell.length_b   1.000
_cell.length_c   1.000
_cell.angle_alpha   90.00
_cell.angle_beta   90.00
_cell.angle_gamma   90.00
#
_symmetry.space_group_name_H-M   'P 1'
#
loop_
_entity.id
_entity.type
_entity.pdbx_description
1 polymer ?
#
loop_
_entity_poly.entity_id
_entity_poly.type
_entity_poly.pdbx_seq_one_letter_code
_entity_poly.pdbx_strand_id
1 'polypeptide(L)'
;MEFWKQTKYKNYEVSSYGNVRNTKTGRTLTNSLSKSNGYYKVTLSILENGVRTTLPIETHRLVAETFLPYDPLGRLVVDHIDSDKHNNNVNNLQWITPSENIRKAIRKNRNPRFTPEQKNEIKNTYASGKYSLIGLTEHFNTKYNRTTARAVYTYIVKGKRK
;
A
#
# COMPACT_ATOMS: atom_id res chain seq x y z
N MET A 1 7.70 4.69 -22.34
CA MET A 1 7.64 3.58 -23.35
C MET A 1 7.43 2.28 -22.58
N GLU A 2 6.58 1.38 -23.08
CA GLU A 2 6.32 0.07 -22.48
C GLU A 2 7.32 -0.97 -23.00
N PHE A 3 7.94 -1.70 -22.08
CA PHE A 3 8.90 -2.76 -22.40
C PHE A 3 8.35 -4.10 -21.93
N TRP A 4 8.61 -5.15 -22.69
CA TRP A 4 8.19 -6.52 -22.38
C TRP A 4 9.39 -7.40 -22.10
N LYS A 5 9.30 -8.23 -21.05
CA LYS A 5 10.33 -9.22 -20.71
C LYS A 5 9.71 -10.59 -20.45
N GLN A 6 10.44 -11.63 -20.83
CA GLN A 6 10.11 -13.01 -20.52
C GLN A 6 10.13 -13.21 -19.00
N THR A 7 9.07 -13.81 -18.47
CA THR A 7 8.99 -14.19 -17.05
C THR A 7 9.68 -15.55 -16.83
N LYS A 8 9.85 -15.96 -15.58
CA LYS A 8 10.29 -17.33 -15.24
C LYS A 8 9.30 -18.42 -15.67
N TYR A 9 8.07 -18.05 -16.03
CA TYR A 9 7.07 -18.97 -16.54
C TYR A 9 7.12 -19.02 -18.05
N LYS A 10 7.32 -20.23 -18.58
CA LYS A 10 7.38 -20.47 -20.04
C LYS A 10 6.14 -19.93 -20.74
N ASN A 11 6.33 -19.27 -21.87
CA ASN A 11 5.29 -18.68 -22.72
C ASN A 11 4.53 -17.48 -22.09
N TYR A 12 5.09 -16.82 -21.08
CA TYR A 12 4.51 -15.61 -20.51
C TYR A 12 5.52 -14.49 -20.42
N GLU A 13 5.13 -13.34 -20.93
CA GLU A 13 5.85 -12.08 -20.76
C GLU A 13 5.04 -11.12 -19.91
N VAL A 14 5.75 -10.26 -19.20
CA VAL A 14 5.17 -9.14 -18.45
C VAL A 14 5.76 -7.83 -18.96
N SER A 15 4.95 -6.79 -19.00
CA SER A 15 5.41 -5.46 -19.40
C SER A 15 5.86 -4.64 -18.18
N SER A 16 6.63 -3.59 -18.45
CA SER A 16 7.00 -2.58 -17.45
C SER A 16 5.81 -1.85 -16.82
N TYR A 17 4.61 -1.97 -17.36
CA TYR A 17 3.37 -1.39 -16.84
C TYR A 17 2.46 -2.40 -16.14
N GLY A 18 2.89 -3.67 -16.04
CA GLY A 18 2.10 -4.72 -15.38
C GLY A 18 1.08 -5.40 -16.27
N ASN A 19 1.18 -5.26 -17.59
CA ASN A 19 0.42 -6.08 -18.52
C ASN A 19 1.09 -7.44 -18.69
N VAL A 20 0.30 -8.52 -18.80
CA VAL A 20 0.81 -9.87 -18.95
C VAL A 20 0.24 -10.48 -20.21
N ARG A 21 1.09 -11.11 -21.04
CA ARG A 21 0.65 -11.80 -22.26
C ARG A 21 1.21 -13.21 -22.37
N ASN A 22 0.46 -14.07 -23.04
CA ASN A 22 0.93 -15.39 -23.43
C ASN A 22 1.58 -15.29 -24.81
N THR A 23 2.87 -15.57 -24.91
CA THR A 23 3.65 -15.45 -26.16
C THR A 23 3.29 -16.50 -27.22
N LYS A 24 2.77 -17.65 -26.80
CA LYS A 24 2.34 -18.70 -27.73
C LYS A 24 1.02 -18.36 -28.43
N THR A 25 0.11 -17.68 -27.73
CA THR A 25 -1.23 -17.34 -28.25
C THR A 25 -1.38 -15.87 -28.63
N GLY A 26 -0.41 -15.02 -28.28
CA GLY A 26 -0.49 -13.56 -28.43
C GLY A 26 -1.50 -12.88 -27.52
N ARG A 27 -2.22 -13.64 -26.69
CA ARG A 27 -3.31 -13.11 -25.86
C ARG A 27 -2.80 -12.38 -24.62
N THR A 28 -3.28 -11.16 -24.40
CA THR A 28 -3.10 -10.45 -23.12
C THR A 28 -4.07 -10.99 -22.08
N LEU A 29 -3.57 -11.22 -20.87
CA LEU A 29 -4.36 -11.71 -19.74
C LEU A 29 -5.04 -10.57 -19.02
N THR A 30 -6.24 -10.84 -18.50
CA THR A 30 -6.99 -9.87 -17.71
C THR A 30 -6.45 -9.85 -16.28
N ASN A 31 -6.11 -8.67 -15.80
CA ASN A 31 -5.85 -8.42 -14.38
C ASN A 31 -7.17 -8.46 -13.59
N SER A 32 -7.27 -9.32 -12.59
CA SER A 32 -8.41 -9.41 -11.68
C SER A 32 -8.04 -8.89 -10.31
N LEU A 33 -8.93 -8.09 -9.70
CA LEU A 33 -8.71 -7.56 -8.36
C LEU A 33 -8.98 -8.62 -7.29
N SER A 34 -8.00 -8.87 -6.44
CA SER A 34 -8.15 -9.76 -5.28
C SER A 34 -8.97 -9.09 -4.19
N LYS A 35 -10.13 -9.68 -3.85
CA LYS A 35 -11.02 -9.16 -2.81
C LYS A 35 -10.39 -9.22 -1.40
N SER A 36 -9.43 -10.13 -1.16
CA SER A 36 -8.85 -10.33 0.16
C SER A 36 -7.77 -9.30 0.52
N ASN A 37 -6.97 -8.86 -0.46
CA ASN A 37 -5.82 -8.00 -0.20
C ASN A 37 -5.74 -6.75 -1.09
N GLY A 38 -6.63 -6.63 -2.09
CA GLY A 38 -6.72 -5.46 -2.97
C GLY A 38 -5.59 -5.36 -4.01
N TYR A 39 -4.86 -6.44 -4.28
CA TYR A 39 -3.86 -6.47 -5.35
C TYR A 39 -4.43 -7.01 -6.65
N TYR A 40 -3.91 -6.56 -7.78
CA TYR A 40 -4.17 -7.21 -9.05
C TYR A 40 -3.43 -8.53 -9.16
N LYS A 41 -4.10 -9.53 -9.73
CA LYS A 41 -3.54 -10.84 -10.06
C LYS A 41 -3.93 -11.27 -11.45
N VAL A 42 -3.06 -12.03 -12.09
CA VAL A 42 -3.30 -12.78 -13.33
C VAL A 42 -3.28 -14.26 -13.02
N THR A 43 -4.02 -15.05 -13.81
CA THR A 43 -4.00 -16.51 -13.70
C THR A 43 -3.27 -17.08 -14.91
N LEU A 44 -2.12 -17.71 -14.67
CA LEU A 44 -1.34 -18.39 -15.69
C LEU A 44 -1.82 -19.84 -15.82
N SER A 45 -1.82 -20.38 -17.06
CA SER A 45 -1.98 -21.81 -17.30
C SER A 45 -0.60 -22.40 -17.56
N ILE A 46 -0.11 -23.18 -16.62
CA ILE A 46 1.21 -23.81 -16.70
C ILE A 46 1.09 -25.33 -16.86
N LEU A 47 2.11 -25.94 -17.44
CA LEU A 47 2.23 -27.39 -17.51
C LEU A 47 3.28 -27.82 -16.48
N GLU A 48 2.85 -28.56 -15.47
CA GLU A 48 3.71 -29.09 -14.42
C GLU A 48 3.56 -30.61 -14.37
N ASN A 49 4.67 -31.30 -14.55
CA ASN A 49 4.70 -32.79 -14.60
C ASN A 49 3.70 -33.41 -15.60
N GLY A 50 3.51 -32.76 -16.78
CA GLY A 50 2.55 -33.18 -17.77
C GLY A 50 1.09 -32.84 -17.50
N VAL A 51 0.79 -32.25 -16.36
CA VAL A 51 -0.56 -31.81 -15.96
C VAL A 51 -0.72 -30.31 -16.14
N ARG A 52 -1.82 -29.91 -16.79
CA ARG A 52 -2.16 -28.49 -16.93
C ARG A 52 -2.80 -28.01 -15.66
N THR A 53 -2.18 -26.99 -15.05
CA THR A 53 -2.65 -26.36 -13.79
C THR A 53 -2.79 -24.86 -13.98
N THR A 54 -3.58 -24.22 -13.13
CA THR A 54 -3.75 -22.76 -13.10
C THR A 54 -3.05 -22.18 -11.90
N LEU A 55 -2.26 -21.13 -12.13
CA LEU A 55 -1.46 -20.47 -11.08
C LEU A 55 -1.84 -18.99 -11.00
N PRO A 56 -2.58 -18.57 -9.96
CA PRO A 56 -2.83 -17.15 -9.71
C PRO A 56 -1.57 -16.49 -9.15
N ILE A 57 -1.13 -15.40 -9.78
CA ILE A 57 0.06 -14.64 -9.41
C ILE A 57 -0.29 -13.17 -9.25
N GLU A 58 0.19 -12.53 -8.19
CA GLU A 58 0.06 -11.09 -8.03
C GLU A 58 0.93 -10.36 -9.06
N THR A 59 0.29 -9.46 -9.83
CA THR A 59 0.93 -8.80 -10.97
C THR A 59 2.16 -8.00 -10.56
N HIS A 60 2.11 -7.25 -9.44
CA HIS A 60 3.26 -6.49 -8.94
C HIS A 60 4.47 -7.37 -8.63
N ARG A 61 4.24 -8.59 -8.11
CA ARG A 61 5.34 -9.56 -7.88
C ARG A 61 5.95 -10.04 -9.17
N LEU A 62 5.11 -10.38 -10.17
CA LEU A 62 5.58 -10.81 -11.47
C LEU A 62 6.43 -9.74 -12.16
N VAL A 63 6.03 -8.46 -12.07
CA VAL A 63 6.82 -7.31 -12.57
C VAL A 63 8.13 -7.20 -11.81
N ALA A 64 8.09 -7.18 -10.48
CA ALA A 64 9.29 -7.02 -9.67
C ALA A 64 10.31 -8.14 -9.88
N GLU A 65 9.87 -9.40 -9.88
CA GLU A 65 10.71 -10.58 -10.13
C GLU A 65 11.35 -10.57 -11.53
N THR A 66 10.71 -9.91 -12.52
CA THR A 66 11.18 -9.90 -13.92
C THR A 66 12.08 -8.71 -14.23
N PHE A 67 11.84 -7.57 -13.62
CA PHE A 67 12.49 -6.31 -13.99
C PHE A 67 13.48 -5.79 -12.95
N LEU A 68 13.22 -6.01 -11.66
CA LEU A 68 14.07 -5.49 -10.59
C LEU A 68 15.22 -6.46 -10.26
N PRO A 69 16.32 -5.98 -9.66
CA PRO A 69 17.38 -6.85 -9.19
C PRO A 69 16.84 -7.98 -8.31
N TYR A 70 17.33 -9.18 -8.53
CA TYR A 70 16.91 -10.38 -7.82
C TYR A 70 17.25 -10.29 -6.32
N ASP A 71 16.30 -10.73 -5.46
CA ASP A 71 16.52 -10.97 -4.03
C ASP A 71 16.96 -12.44 -3.80
N PRO A 72 18.25 -12.74 -3.72
CA PRO A 72 18.75 -14.12 -3.65
C PRO A 72 18.34 -14.83 -2.35
N LEU A 73 17.98 -14.07 -1.32
CA LEU A 73 17.62 -14.63 -0.02
C LEU A 73 16.10 -14.76 0.19
N GLY A 74 15.29 -14.23 -0.75
CA GLY A 74 13.83 -14.26 -0.66
C GLY A 74 13.26 -13.60 0.62
N ARG A 75 14.01 -12.66 1.21
CA ARG A 75 13.65 -12.00 2.48
C ARG A 75 12.93 -10.67 2.30
N LEU A 76 12.92 -10.18 1.07
CA LEU A 76 12.31 -8.90 0.74
C LEU A 76 10.86 -9.09 0.29
N VAL A 77 10.09 -8.03 0.43
CA VAL A 77 8.72 -7.94 -0.07
C VAL A 77 8.64 -6.83 -1.12
N VAL A 78 7.76 -7.00 -2.10
CA VAL A 78 7.50 -5.94 -3.09
C VAL A 78 6.63 -4.86 -2.46
N ASP A 79 7.04 -3.63 -2.61
CA ASP A 79 6.31 -2.44 -2.12
C ASP A 79 6.01 -1.48 -3.26
N HIS A 80 4.84 -0.84 -3.21
CA HIS A 80 4.46 0.25 -4.11
C HIS A 80 4.94 1.58 -3.52
N ILE A 81 5.84 2.27 -4.22
CA ILE A 81 6.47 3.52 -3.74
C ILE A 81 5.40 4.56 -3.39
N ASP A 82 4.41 4.75 -4.26
CA ASP A 82 3.28 5.68 -4.06
C ASP A 82 2.20 5.14 -3.12
N SER A 83 2.31 3.88 -2.69
CA SER A 83 1.30 3.16 -1.90
C SER A 83 -0.03 2.90 -2.62
N ASP A 84 -0.09 3.03 -3.93
CA ASP A 84 -1.22 2.58 -4.75
C ASP A 84 -0.97 1.16 -5.24
N LYS A 85 -1.74 0.22 -4.70
CA LYS A 85 -1.66 -1.22 -5.01
C LYS A 85 -2.03 -1.54 -6.47
N HIS A 86 -2.62 -0.60 -7.18
CA HIS A 86 -3.06 -0.76 -8.55
C HIS A 86 -2.00 -0.29 -9.57
N ASN A 87 -1.07 0.54 -9.15
CA ASN A 87 0.01 1.05 -9.99
C ASN A 87 1.19 0.06 -10.03
N ASN A 88 1.11 -0.93 -10.92
CA ASN A 88 2.12 -1.97 -11.08
C ASN A 88 3.24 -1.60 -12.06
N ASN A 89 3.42 -0.30 -12.35
CA ASN A 89 4.56 0.17 -13.13
C ASN A 89 5.88 -0.15 -12.42
N VAL A 90 6.87 -0.68 -13.17
CA VAL A 90 8.18 -1.07 -12.60
C VAL A 90 8.87 0.07 -11.86
N ASN A 91 8.72 1.32 -12.32
CA ASN A 91 9.29 2.50 -11.66
C ASN A 91 8.62 2.83 -10.31
N ASN A 92 7.44 2.24 -10.05
CA ASN A 92 6.71 2.39 -8.80
C ASN A 92 6.92 1.21 -7.84
N LEU A 93 7.70 0.20 -8.22
CA LEU A 93 7.93 -0.99 -7.42
C LEU A 93 9.36 -1.02 -6.88
N GLN A 94 9.49 -1.53 -5.66
CA GLN A 94 10.79 -1.73 -5.02
C GLN A 94 10.78 -2.95 -4.11
N TRP A 95 11.97 -3.52 -3.87
CA TRP A 95 12.18 -4.53 -2.84
C TRP A 95 12.52 -3.84 -1.52
N ILE A 96 11.78 -4.16 -0.46
CA ILE A 96 12.05 -3.66 0.89
C ILE A 96 11.95 -4.79 1.92
N THR A 97 12.53 -4.58 3.08
CA THR A 97 12.36 -5.51 4.19
C THR A 97 10.93 -5.46 4.75
N PRO A 98 10.41 -6.56 5.33
CA PRO A 98 9.13 -6.54 6.04
C PRO A 98 9.05 -5.45 7.11
N SER A 99 10.15 -5.19 7.81
CA SER A 99 10.23 -4.13 8.84
C SER A 99 10.04 -2.73 8.26
N GLU A 100 10.65 -2.45 7.11
CA GLU A 100 10.46 -1.17 6.40
C GLU A 100 9.04 -1.00 5.91
N ASN A 101 8.43 -2.06 5.38
CA ASN A 101 7.04 -2.05 4.93
C ASN A 101 6.08 -1.74 6.09
N ILE A 102 6.27 -2.37 7.26
CA ILE A 102 5.51 -2.07 8.47
C ILE A 102 5.71 -0.60 8.90
N ARG A 103 6.95 -0.09 8.91
CA ARG A 103 7.24 1.32 9.24
C ARG A 103 6.55 2.29 8.28
N LYS A 104 6.54 1.97 6.98
CA LYS A 104 5.83 2.77 5.95
C LYS A 104 4.33 2.80 6.23
N ALA A 105 3.71 1.65 6.49
CA ALA A 105 2.29 1.54 6.82
C ALA A 105 1.94 2.33 8.10
N ILE A 106 2.76 2.25 9.15
CA ILE A 106 2.59 3.03 10.38
C ILE A 106 2.69 4.54 10.11
N ARG A 107 3.65 4.97 9.26
CA ARG A 107 3.80 6.40 8.90
C ARG A 107 2.60 6.91 8.11
N LYS A 108 2.11 6.12 7.15
CA LYS A 108 0.93 6.47 6.33
C LYS A 108 -0.33 6.62 7.19
N ASN A 109 -0.50 5.77 8.19
CA ASN A 109 -1.67 5.76 9.07
C ASN A 109 -1.51 6.70 10.30
N ARG A 110 -0.35 7.31 10.50
CA ARG A 110 -0.18 8.33 11.54
C ARG A 110 -0.84 9.62 11.08
N ASN A 111 -1.91 10.00 11.76
CA ASN A 111 -2.34 11.41 11.72
C ASN A 111 -1.14 12.30 12.05
N PRO A 112 -0.81 13.31 11.22
CA PRO A 112 0.31 14.21 11.51
C PRO A 112 0.13 14.78 12.93
N ARG A 113 1.23 14.86 13.68
CA ARG A 113 1.17 15.44 15.04
C ARG A 113 0.63 16.86 14.94
N PHE A 114 -0.14 17.27 15.94
CA PHE A 114 -0.56 18.66 16.05
C PHE A 114 0.65 19.56 16.24
N THR A 115 0.71 20.68 15.52
CA THR A 115 1.74 21.70 15.73
C THR A 115 1.57 22.35 17.11
N PRO A 116 2.60 23.06 17.62
CA PRO A 116 2.48 23.81 18.86
C PRO A 116 1.30 24.79 18.84
N GLU A 117 1.10 25.50 17.73
CA GLU A 117 0.02 26.48 17.52
C GLU A 117 -1.35 25.80 17.58
N GLN A 118 -1.51 24.68 16.85
CA GLN A 118 -2.73 23.88 16.87
C GLN A 118 -3.05 23.34 18.28
N LYS A 119 -2.02 22.91 19.03
CA LYS A 119 -2.23 22.46 20.42
C LYS A 119 -2.67 23.60 21.32
N ASN A 120 -2.10 24.78 21.15
CA ASN A 120 -2.50 25.96 21.90
C ASN A 120 -3.94 26.38 21.58
N GLU A 121 -4.32 26.38 20.30
CA GLU A 121 -5.69 26.64 19.88
C GLU A 121 -6.67 25.64 20.52
N ILE A 122 -6.36 24.33 20.47
CA ILE A 122 -7.19 23.28 21.11
C ILE A 122 -7.35 23.53 22.61
N LYS A 123 -6.26 23.88 23.31
CA LYS A 123 -6.29 24.18 24.76
C LYS A 123 -7.16 25.39 25.06
N ASN A 124 -6.97 26.49 24.33
CA ASN A 124 -7.71 27.74 24.54
C ASN A 124 -9.21 27.53 24.24
N THR A 125 -9.53 26.81 23.18
CA THR A 125 -10.92 26.48 22.84
C THR A 125 -11.57 25.59 23.90
N TYR A 126 -10.84 24.65 24.47
CA TYR A 126 -11.36 23.85 25.59
C TYR A 126 -11.53 24.67 26.85
N ALA A 127 -10.55 25.54 27.18
CA ALA A 127 -10.60 26.42 28.37
C ALA A 127 -11.75 27.44 28.34
N SER A 128 -12.22 27.82 27.13
CA SER A 128 -13.38 28.72 27.01
C SER A 128 -14.72 28.09 27.47
N GLY A 129 -14.74 26.78 27.74
CA GLY A 129 -15.93 26.04 28.17
C GLY A 129 -16.99 25.82 27.10
N LYS A 130 -16.73 26.29 25.86
CA LYS A 130 -17.70 26.23 24.75
C LYS A 130 -17.97 24.77 24.28
N TYR A 131 -17.01 23.87 24.46
CA TYR A 131 -17.11 22.50 23.98
C TYR A 131 -16.83 21.49 25.11
N SER A 132 -17.64 20.42 25.14
CA SER A 132 -17.26 19.18 25.81
C SER A 132 -16.08 18.51 25.09
N LEU A 133 -15.42 17.52 25.71
CA LEU A 133 -14.34 16.78 25.04
C LEU A 133 -14.80 16.04 23.75
N ILE A 134 -16.07 15.65 23.69
CA ILE A 134 -16.66 15.04 22.50
C ILE A 134 -16.80 16.10 21.40
N GLY A 135 -17.50 17.20 21.68
CA GLY A 135 -17.69 18.30 20.74
C GLY A 135 -16.39 18.94 20.29
N LEU A 136 -15.40 19.06 21.18
CA LEU A 136 -14.05 19.51 20.83
C LEU A 136 -13.38 18.57 19.82
N THR A 137 -13.53 17.26 20.01
CA THR A 137 -12.98 16.25 19.08
C THR A 137 -13.60 16.37 17.69
N GLU A 138 -14.92 16.48 17.62
CA GLU A 138 -15.66 16.64 16.36
C GLU A 138 -15.27 17.96 15.68
N HIS A 139 -15.28 19.07 16.40
CA HIS A 139 -14.90 20.39 15.88
C HIS A 139 -13.51 20.38 15.23
N PHE A 140 -12.49 19.90 15.94
CA PHE A 140 -11.13 19.91 15.41
C PHE A 140 -10.82 18.81 14.41
N ASN A 141 -11.52 17.68 14.45
CA ASN A 141 -11.44 16.69 13.40
C ASN A 141 -11.97 17.25 12.08
N THR A 142 -13.09 17.96 12.11
CA THR A 142 -13.64 18.66 10.94
C THR A 142 -12.70 19.79 10.49
N LYS A 143 -12.29 20.67 11.41
CA LYS A 143 -11.44 21.84 11.10
C LYS A 143 -10.12 21.46 10.45
N TYR A 144 -9.49 20.37 10.90
CA TYR A 144 -8.18 19.93 10.40
C TYR A 144 -8.26 18.75 9.43
N ASN A 145 -9.46 18.36 8.99
CA ASN A 145 -9.72 17.19 8.14
C ASN A 145 -9.00 15.93 8.66
N ARG A 146 -9.33 15.52 9.89
CA ARG A 146 -8.69 14.41 10.61
C ARG A 146 -9.70 13.43 11.18
N THR A 147 -9.20 12.25 11.54
CA THR A 147 -9.94 11.22 12.29
C THR A 147 -9.24 10.90 13.60
N THR A 148 -8.86 11.95 14.35
CA THR A 148 -8.09 11.80 15.59
C THR A 148 -8.99 11.34 16.72
N ALA A 149 -8.57 10.30 17.46
CA ALA A 149 -9.32 9.78 18.59
C ALA A 149 -9.39 10.79 19.75
N ARG A 150 -10.52 10.80 20.49
CA ARG A 150 -10.76 11.66 21.65
C ARG A 150 -9.65 11.63 22.69
N ALA A 151 -9.00 10.46 22.88
CA ALA A 151 -7.89 10.30 23.82
C ALA A 151 -6.71 11.26 23.55
N VAL A 152 -6.44 11.58 22.26
CA VAL A 152 -5.37 12.52 21.89
C VAL A 152 -5.73 13.95 22.32
N TYR A 153 -6.98 14.38 22.11
CA TYR A 153 -7.45 15.69 22.55
C TYR A 153 -7.45 15.78 24.08
N THR A 154 -7.90 14.72 24.76
CA THR A 154 -7.82 14.65 26.25
C THR A 154 -6.39 14.83 26.73
N TYR A 155 -5.42 14.18 26.08
CA TYR A 155 -4.00 14.34 26.41
C TYR A 155 -3.50 15.78 26.16
N ILE A 156 -3.93 16.42 25.06
CA ILE A 156 -3.52 17.82 24.76
C ILE A 156 -4.03 18.78 25.84
N VAL A 157 -5.29 18.64 26.28
CA VAL A 157 -5.91 19.59 27.19
C VAL A 157 -5.64 19.32 28.69
N LYS A 158 -5.53 18.03 29.06
CA LYS A 158 -5.37 17.61 30.47
C LYS A 158 -3.97 17.10 30.84
N GLY A 159 -3.10 16.87 29.85
CA GLY A 159 -1.79 16.26 30.05
C GLY A 159 -1.83 14.73 30.29
N LYS A 160 -0.68 14.17 30.65
CA LYS A 160 -0.59 12.74 31.02
C LYS A 160 -1.36 12.52 32.34
N ARG A 161 -2.20 11.49 32.41
CA ARG A 161 -2.59 10.97 33.72
C ARG A 161 -1.32 10.46 34.42
N LYS A 162 -1.06 10.99 35.61
CA LYS A 162 -0.05 10.41 36.51
C LYS A 162 -0.47 9.01 36.91
#